data_2c020f12e6d281dbea565758165d7df2
#
_entry.id   2c020f12e6d281dbea565758165d7df2
#
_cell.length_a   1.000
_cell.length_b   1.000
_cell.length_c   1.000
_cell.angle_alpha   90.00
_cell.angle_beta   90.00
_cell.angle_gamma   90.00
#
_symmetry.space_group_name_H-M   'P 1'
#
loop_
_entity.id
_entity.type
_entity.pdbx_description
1 polymer ?
#
loop_
_entity_poly.entity_id
_entity_poly.type
_entity_poly.pdbx_seq_one_letter_code
_entity_poly.pdbx_strand_id
1 'polypeptide(L)'
;MTKLTYKKASIAVAVLLISSSFTNAVHAADEHNVVPGLTAVGKPLGLHGIDPVAFINIGNRISGSASFTETYDNVAYYFSSEDNKNAFKKNPSKYVPQNGGFCTFGVSVGKKFDGNPKFAAVKNGKLYVFLNEDIFKLFQKDQDGTIMKASQQWQKIEHVAALSL
;
A
#
# COMPACT_ATOMS: atom_id res chain seq x y z
N MET A 1 -73.05 24.25 36.71
CA MET A 1 -71.85 24.95 36.24
C MET A 1 -70.65 24.03 36.42
N THR A 2 -70.29 23.31 35.38
CA THR A 2 -69.26 22.28 35.45
C THR A 2 -67.92 22.86 34.87
N LYS A 3 -66.93 23.01 35.73
CA LYS A 3 -65.64 23.54 35.29
C LYS A 3 -64.79 22.40 34.67
N LEU A 4 -64.47 22.55 33.39
CA LEU A 4 -63.59 21.66 32.64
C LEU A 4 -62.13 22.06 32.88
N THR A 5 -61.37 21.19 33.51
CA THR A 5 -59.93 21.39 33.76
C THR A 5 -59.12 20.74 32.64
N TYR A 6 -58.45 21.58 31.81
CA TYR A 6 -57.49 21.13 30.80
C TYR A 6 -56.16 20.77 31.45
N LYS A 7 -55.73 19.49 31.33
CA LYS A 7 -54.38 19.05 31.65
C LYS A 7 -53.47 19.39 30.47
N LYS A 8 -52.49 20.24 30.69
CA LYS A 8 -51.41 20.49 29.74
C LYS A 8 -50.47 19.30 29.70
N ALA A 9 -50.44 18.57 28.56
CA ALA A 9 -49.44 17.56 28.31
C ALA A 9 -48.20 18.23 27.74
N SER A 10 -47.09 18.18 28.47
CA SER A 10 -45.78 18.63 27.99
C SER A 10 -45.14 17.51 27.14
N ILE A 11 -45.03 17.76 25.86
CA ILE A 11 -44.28 16.84 24.96
C ILE A 11 -42.81 17.23 25.05
N ALA A 12 -42.02 16.37 25.71
CA ALA A 12 -40.58 16.50 25.69
C ALA A 12 -40.02 15.92 24.37
N VAL A 13 -39.55 16.81 23.50
CA VAL A 13 -38.86 16.42 22.28
C VAL A 13 -37.42 16.05 22.64
N ALA A 14 -37.12 14.76 22.67
CA ALA A 14 -35.77 14.29 22.80
C ALA A 14 -35.03 14.44 21.46
N VAL A 15 -34.15 15.44 21.35
CA VAL A 15 -33.22 15.57 20.21
C VAL A 15 -32.10 14.55 20.37
N LEU A 16 -32.16 13.45 19.62
CA LEU A 16 -31.05 12.53 19.49
C LEU A 16 -29.96 13.21 18.63
N LEU A 17 -28.89 13.65 19.27
CA LEU A 17 -27.65 14.04 18.59
C LEU A 17 -26.95 12.77 18.12
N ILE A 18 -27.14 12.41 16.85
CA ILE A 18 -26.34 11.38 16.18
C ILE A 18 -24.97 12.02 15.90
N SER A 19 -24.02 11.79 16.79
CA SER A 19 -22.60 12.07 16.53
C SER A 19 -22.11 11.06 15.50
N SER A 20 -22.12 11.42 14.22
CA SER A 20 -21.44 10.70 13.16
C SER A 20 -19.93 10.82 13.40
N SER A 21 -19.35 9.82 14.03
CA SER A 21 -17.90 9.64 14.07
C SER A 21 -17.46 9.38 12.62
N PHE A 22 -16.92 10.40 11.95
CA PHE A 22 -16.15 10.20 10.73
C PHE A 22 -14.88 9.46 11.14
N THR A 23 -14.87 8.13 11.05
CA THR A 23 -13.65 7.36 11.03
C THR A 23 -12.92 7.75 9.75
N ASN A 24 -11.81 8.49 9.88
CA ASN A 24 -10.87 8.67 8.79
C ASN A 24 -10.41 7.25 8.39
N ALA A 25 -10.97 6.72 7.32
CA ALA A 25 -10.42 5.54 6.69
C ALA A 25 -9.01 5.93 6.25
N VAL A 26 -7.99 5.42 6.93
CA VAL A 26 -6.61 5.50 6.47
C VAL A 26 -6.61 4.85 5.09
N HIS A 27 -6.39 5.64 4.06
CA HIS A 27 -6.40 5.15 2.70
C HIS A 27 -5.20 4.22 2.51
N ALA A 28 -5.45 3.01 2.00
CA ALA A 28 -4.41 2.04 1.65
C ALA A 28 -3.30 2.64 0.73
N ALA A 29 -3.59 3.74 0.06
CA ALA A 29 -2.65 4.55 -0.71
C ALA A 29 -1.49 5.15 0.11
N ASP A 30 -1.63 5.27 1.44
CA ASP A 30 -0.56 5.79 2.29
C ASP A 30 0.44 4.71 2.72
N GLU A 31 0.03 3.45 2.69
CA GLU A 31 0.84 2.29 3.08
C GLU A 31 1.50 1.60 1.88
N HIS A 32 0.96 1.81 0.67
CA HIS A 32 1.43 1.16 -0.55
C HIS A 32 1.74 2.18 -1.66
N ASN A 33 2.88 2.00 -2.30
CA ASN A 33 3.22 2.70 -3.53
C ASN A 33 2.49 2.06 -4.70
N VAL A 34 1.51 2.76 -5.25
CA VAL A 34 0.62 2.27 -6.29
C VAL A 34 0.48 3.26 -7.44
N VAL A 35 0.20 2.76 -8.62
CA VAL A 35 -0.15 3.60 -9.77
C VAL A 35 -1.52 4.25 -9.52
N PRO A 36 -1.66 5.56 -9.76
CA PRO A 36 -2.95 6.25 -9.63
C PRO A 36 -4.05 5.61 -10.47
N GLY A 37 -5.26 5.49 -9.89
CA GLY A 37 -6.41 4.87 -10.53
C GLY A 37 -6.66 3.43 -10.09
N LEU A 38 -7.74 2.85 -10.59
CA LEU A 38 -8.17 1.51 -10.24
C LEU A 38 -8.06 0.57 -11.44
N THR A 39 -7.62 -0.65 -11.17
CA THR A 39 -7.67 -1.77 -12.12
C THR A 39 -9.12 -2.27 -12.29
N ALA A 40 -9.34 -3.20 -13.24
CA ALA A 40 -10.63 -3.84 -13.44
C ALA A 40 -11.18 -4.56 -12.21
N VAL A 41 -10.32 -4.94 -11.25
CA VAL A 41 -10.73 -5.55 -9.98
C VAL A 41 -11.02 -4.52 -8.88
N GLY A 42 -11.06 -3.22 -9.21
CA GLY A 42 -11.40 -2.15 -8.28
C GLY A 42 -10.33 -1.86 -7.22
N LYS A 43 -9.08 -2.25 -7.47
CA LYS A 43 -7.92 -1.98 -6.61
C LYS A 43 -6.82 -1.27 -7.38
N PRO A 44 -6.02 -0.37 -6.74
CA PRO A 44 -4.90 0.28 -7.39
C PRO A 44 -3.79 -0.73 -7.73
N LEU A 45 -3.00 -0.43 -8.76
CA LEU A 45 -1.97 -1.35 -9.28
C LEU A 45 -0.64 -1.14 -8.58
N GLY A 46 -0.11 -2.19 -7.97
CA GLY A 46 1.22 -2.22 -7.36
C GLY A 46 2.34 -2.48 -8.37
N LEU A 47 3.55 -2.16 -7.97
CA LEU A 47 4.81 -2.43 -8.70
C LEU A 47 4.75 -2.03 -10.19
N HIS A 48 4.00 -0.97 -10.52
CA HIS A 48 3.80 -0.47 -11.90
C HIS A 48 3.42 -1.57 -12.90
N GLY A 49 2.76 -2.65 -12.44
CA GLY A 49 2.33 -3.76 -13.28
C GLY A 49 3.44 -4.75 -13.66
N ILE A 50 4.62 -4.66 -13.06
CA ILE A 50 5.67 -5.67 -13.20
C ILE A 50 5.32 -6.90 -12.35
N ASP A 51 5.56 -8.09 -12.89
CA ASP A 51 5.33 -9.37 -12.23
C ASP A 51 6.34 -9.57 -11.08
N PRO A 52 5.89 -9.52 -9.80
CA PRO A 52 6.80 -9.67 -8.67
C PRO A 52 7.36 -11.08 -8.52
N VAL A 53 6.65 -12.10 -8.98
CA VAL A 53 7.09 -13.51 -8.92
C VAL A 53 8.22 -13.74 -9.90
N ALA A 54 8.06 -13.28 -11.15
CA ALA A 54 9.12 -13.34 -12.15
C ALA A 54 10.35 -12.57 -11.66
N PHE A 55 10.14 -11.38 -11.07
CA PHE A 55 11.26 -10.57 -10.59
C PHE A 55 12.07 -11.29 -9.52
N ILE A 56 11.42 -11.87 -8.50
CA ILE A 56 12.13 -12.56 -7.40
C ILE A 56 12.76 -13.88 -7.84
N ASN A 57 12.05 -14.66 -8.68
CA ASN A 57 12.50 -16.01 -9.01
C ASN A 57 13.61 -16.04 -10.09
N ILE A 58 13.54 -15.14 -11.07
CA ILE A 58 14.46 -15.14 -12.23
C ILE A 58 15.22 -13.82 -12.42
N GLY A 59 15.02 -12.83 -11.55
CA GLY A 59 15.72 -11.54 -11.62
C GLY A 59 15.31 -10.65 -12.79
N ASN A 60 14.26 -10.99 -13.53
CA ASN A 60 13.81 -10.26 -14.72
C ASN A 60 12.55 -9.44 -14.47
N ARG A 61 12.54 -8.22 -14.99
CA ARG A 61 11.38 -7.33 -15.02
C ARG A 61 10.49 -7.72 -16.19
N ILE A 62 9.53 -8.57 -15.93
CA ILE A 62 8.54 -9.00 -16.91
C ILE A 62 7.25 -8.26 -16.61
N SER A 63 6.68 -7.59 -17.62
CA SER A 63 5.36 -6.96 -17.48
C SER A 63 4.31 -8.03 -17.25
N GLY A 64 3.47 -7.82 -16.25
CA GLY A 64 2.28 -8.62 -16.04
C GLY A 64 1.16 -8.22 -17.00
N SER A 65 0.12 -9.03 -17.05
CA SER A 65 -1.11 -8.81 -17.81
C SER A 65 -2.30 -8.69 -16.86
N ALA A 66 -3.24 -7.81 -17.17
CA ALA A 66 -4.51 -7.71 -16.45
C ALA A 66 -5.30 -9.03 -16.45
N SER A 67 -5.06 -9.92 -17.44
CA SER A 67 -5.67 -11.25 -17.49
C SER A 67 -5.23 -12.16 -16.33
N PHE A 68 -4.06 -11.91 -15.78
CA PHE A 68 -3.51 -12.62 -14.62
C PHE A 68 -3.36 -11.66 -13.45
N THR A 69 -4.48 -11.34 -12.80
CA THR A 69 -4.53 -10.41 -11.67
C THR A 69 -4.80 -11.17 -10.36
N GLU A 70 -4.11 -10.82 -9.31
CA GLU A 70 -4.42 -11.21 -7.94
C GLU A 70 -4.33 -9.98 -7.03
N THR A 71 -5.06 -10.00 -5.93
CA THR A 71 -5.06 -8.91 -4.94
C THR A 71 -4.47 -9.34 -3.63
N TYR A 72 -3.71 -8.46 -3.03
CA TYR A 72 -3.20 -8.64 -1.67
C TYR A 72 -3.11 -7.28 -0.99
N ASP A 73 -3.58 -7.19 0.23
CA ASP A 73 -3.54 -5.99 1.08
C ASP A 73 -4.05 -4.72 0.35
N ASN A 74 -5.23 -4.83 -0.25
CA ASN A 74 -5.89 -3.79 -1.05
C ASN A 74 -5.14 -3.32 -2.32
N VAL A 75 -4.07 -3.99 -2.73
CA VAL A 75 -3.31 -3.72 -3.96
C VAL A 75 -3.53 -4.84 -4.97
N ALA A 76 -3.73 -4.49 -6.25
CA ALA A 76 -3.73 -5.43 -7.36
C ALA A 76 -2.31 -5.62 -7.89
N TYR A 77 -1.96 -6.85 -8.21
CA TYR A 77 -0.69 -7.21 -8.87
C TYR A 77 -0.99 -7.94 -10.17
N TYR A 78 -0.23 -7.62 -11.22
CA TYR A 78 -0.30 -8.29 -12.50
C TYR A 78 0.82 -9.31 -12.63
N PHE A 79 0.51 -10.44 -13.29
CA PHE A 79 1.46 -11.53 -13.49
C PHE A 79 1.62 -11.83 -14.98
N SER A 80 2.76 -12.37 -15.35
CA SER A 80 3.07 -12.75 -16.72
C SER A 80 2.47 -14.11 -17.12
N SER A 81 2.02 -14.89 -16.13
CA SER A 81 1.41 -16.21 -16.32
C SER A 81 0.46 -16.56 -15.19
N GLU A 82 -0.42 -17.55 -15.46
CA GLU A 82 -1.29 -18.15 -14.43
C GLU A 82 -0.48 -18.82 -13.31
N ASP A 83 0.66 -19.46 -13.64
CA ASP A 83 1.53 -20.11 -12.66
C ASP A 83 2.11 -19.10 -11.69
N ASN A 84 2.58 -17.94 -12.15
CA ASN A 84 3.07 -16.88 -11.30
C ASN A 84 1.97 -16.30 -10.42
N LYS A 85 0.77 -16.08 -10.96
CA LYS A 85 -0.39 -15.66 -10.19
C LYS A 85 -0.69 -16.67 -9.07
N ASN A 86 -0.70 -17.95 -9.39
CA ASN A 86 -0.97 -19.01 -8.41
C ASN A 86 0.15 -19.14 -7.35
N ALA A 87 1.42 -18.92 -7.73
CA ALA A 87 2.54 -18.87 -6.80
C ALA A 87 2.40 -17.68 -5.83
N PHE A 88 2.03 -16.51 -6.33
CA PHE A 88 1.73 -15.34 -5.51
C PHE A 88 0.57 -15.61 -4.54
N LYS A 89 -0.55 -16.12 -5.03
CA LYS A 89 -1.73 -16.43 -4.22
C LYS A 89 -1.44 -17.37 -3.05
N LYS A 90 -0.52 -18.33 -3.23
CA LYS A 90 -0.10 -19.27 -2.17
C LYS A 90 0.73 -18.58 -1.07
N ASN A 91 1.54 -17.59 -1.40
CA ASN A 91 2.40 -16.90 -0.45
C ASN A 91 2.68 -15.44 -0.89
N PRO A 92 1.70 -14.54 -0.79
CA PRO A 92 1.86 -13.17 -1.27
C PRO A 92 3.00 -12.41 -0.57
N SER A 93 3.14 -12.59 0.74
CA SER A 93 4.15 -11.90 1.54
C SER A 93 5.60 -12.17 1.10
N LYS A 94 5.85 -13.29 0.42
CA LYS A 94 7.14 -13.61 -0.19
C LYS A 94 7.47 -12.69 -1.37
N TYR A 95 6.45 -12.26 -2.11
CA TYR A 95 6.63 -11.63 -3.43
C TYR A 95 6.34 -10.14 -3.46
N VAL A 96 5.56 -9.61 -2.50
CA VAL A 96 5.32 -8.17 -2.43
C VAL A 96 6.62 -7.39 -2.21
N PRO A 97 6.76 -6.20 -2.82
CA PRO A 97 7.92 -5.36 -2.58
C PRO A 97 7.99 -4.92 -1.11
N GLN A 98 9.19 -4.80 -0.59
CA GLN A 98 9.42 -4.33 0.77
C GLN A 98 9.04 -2.85 0.92
N ASN A 99 8.78 -2.41 2.15
CA ASN A 99 8.40 -1.04 2.51
C ASN A 99 7.18 -0.53 1.71
N GLY A 100 6.15 -1.38 1.54
CA GLY A 100 4.96 -1.03 0.77
C GLY A 100 5.23 -0.72 -0.71
N GLY A 101 6.41 -1.06 -1.25
CA GLY A 101 6.80 -0.70 -2.61
C GLY A 101 7.31 0.73 -2.78
N PHE A 102 7.48 1.49 -1.70
CA PHE A 102 8.15 2.79 -1.75
C PHE A 102 9.67 2.64 -1.94
N CYS A 103 10.31 3.71 -2.39
CA CYS A 103 11.76 3.77 -2.55
C CYS A 103 12.47 3.43 -1.23
N THR A 104 13.17 2.30 -1.18
CA THR A 104 13.84 1.81 0.02
C THR A 104 14.85 2.79 0.58
N PHE A 105 15.60 3.51 -0.28
CA PHE A 105 16.52 4.56 0.17
C PHE A 105 15.75 5.74 0.78
N GLY A 106 14.62 6.15 0.17
CA GLY A 106 13.75 7.18 0.73
C GLY A 106 13.24 6.78 2.12
N VAL A 107 12.76 5.54 2.26
CA VAL A 107 12.31 5.01 3.56
C VAL A 107 13.45 5.01 4.58
N SER A 108 14.68 4.69 4.20
CA SER A 108 15.84 4.72 5.11
C SER A 108 16.12 6.09 5.74
N VAL A 109 15.64 7.16 5.12
CA VAL A 109 15.72 8.54 5.60
C VAL A 109 14.36 9.11 6.06
N GLY A 110 13.38 8.23 6.28
CA GLY A 110 12.07 8.60 6.81
C GLY A 110 11.11 9.25 5.82
N LYS A 111 11.27 9.00 4.52
CA LYS A 111 10.45 9.56 3.44
C LYS A 111 9.83 8.45 2.57
N LYS A 112 8.64 8.70 2.03
CA LYS A 112 7.96 7.86 1.06
C LYS A 112 8.02 8.50 -0.32
N PHE A 113 8.92 8.00 -1.18
CA PHE A 113 9.01 8.36 -2.59
C PHE A 113 8.59 7.20 -3.47
N ASP A 114 8.20 7.47 -4.71
CA ASP A 114 7.88 6.43 -5.68
C ASP A 114 9.00 5.38 -5.77
N GLY A 115 8.60 4.12 -5.78
CA GLY A 115 9.46 2.97 -6.00
C GLY A 115 9.33 2.48 -7.42
N ASN A 116 10.23 2.89 -8.30
CA ASN A 116 10.22 2.51 -9.70
C ASN A 116 10.86 1.13 -9.89
N PRO A 117 10.15 0.10 -10.37
CA PRO A 117 10.69 -1.25 -10.56
C PRO A 117 11.78 -1.31 -11.63
N LYS A 118 11.99 -0.25 -12.43
CA LYS A 118 13.15 -0.13 -13.31
C LYS A 118 14.46 -0.11 -12.54
N PHE A 119 14.43 0.38 -11.32
CA PHE A 119 15.57 0.46 -10.40
C PHE A 119 15.23 -0.37 -9.16
N ALA A 120 15.59 -1.65 -9.20
CA ALA A 120 15.23 -2.59 -8.15
C ALA A 120 16.32 -3.63 -7.92
N ALA A 121 16.30 -4.25 -6.75
CA ALA A 121 17.20 -5.34 -6.39
C ALA A 121 16.42 -6.44 -5.63
N VAL A 122 16.81 -7.68 -5.86
CA VAL A 122 16.44 -8.80 -5.00
C VAL A 122 17.62 -9.10 -4.07
N LYS A 123 17.40 -9.01 -2.77
CA LYS A 123 18.40 -9.36 -1.77
C LYS A 123 17.76 -10.24 -0.70
N ASN A 124 18.38 -11.38 -0.45
CA ASN A 124 17.87 -12.39 0.49
C ASN A 124 16.42 -12.81 0.18
N GLY A 125 16.08 -12.96 -1.11
CA GLY A 125 14.75 -13.32 -1.57
C GLY A 125 13.67 -12.25 -1.40
N LYS A 126 14.04 -11.01 -1.08
CA LYS A 126 13.14 -9.86 -0.89
C LYS A 126 13.36 -8.83 -1.99
N LEU A 127 12.26 -8.25 -2.49
CA LEU A 127 12.28 -7.26 -3.56
C LEU A 127 12.29 -5.84 -2.97
N TYR A 128 13.30 -5.06 -3.36
CA TYR A 128 13.49 -3.66 -3.00
C TYR A 128 13.45 -2.80 -4.25
N VAL A 129 12.75 -1.67 -4.20
CA VAL A 129 12.62 -0.73 -5.33
C VAL A 129 13.17 0.64 -4.95
N PHE A 130 13.58 1.42 -5.98
CA PHE A 130 14.25 2.71 -5.79
C PHE A 130 13.67 3.74 -6.74
N LEU A 131 13.79 5.02 -6.40
CA LEU A 131 13.19 6.13 -7.14
C LEU A 131 13.77 6.26 -8.57
N ASN A 132 15.10 6.22 -8.68
CA ASN A 132 15.83 6.43 -9.93
C ASN A 132 17.22 5.79 -9.87
N GLU A 133 17.97 5.93 -10.97
CA GLU A 133 19.31 5.35 -11.13
C GLU A 133 20.31 5.86 -10.11
N ASP A 134 20.32 7.16 -9.81
CA ASP A 134 21.29 7.75 -8.88
C ASP A 134 21.06 7.26 -7.46
N ILE A 135 19.80 7.17 -7.04
CA ILE A 135 19.41 6.59 -5.74
C ILE A 135 19.75 5.10 -5.69
N PHE A 136 19.56 4.37 -6.79
CA PHE A 136 19.97 2.97 -6.86
C PHE A 136 21.48 2.79 -6.73
N LYS A 137 22.29 3.64 -7.36
CA LYS A 137 23.75 3.66 -7.19
C LYS A 137 24.17 3.98 -5.76
N LEU A 138 23.45 4.88 -5.06
CA LEU A 138 23.70 5.13 -3.63
C LEU A 138 23.42 3.89 -2.77
N PHE A 139 22.30 3.21 -3.01
CA PHE A 139 22.00 1.94 -2.35
C PHE A 139 23.09 0.89 -2.58
N GLN A 140 23.63 0.78 -3.81
CA GLN A 140 24.66 -0.20 -4.12
C GLN A 140 25.95 -0.03 -3.31
N LYS A 141 26.24 1.18 -2.81
CA LYS A 141 27.42 1.47 -1.96
C LYS A 141 27.28 0.91 -0.54
N ASP A 142 26.05 0.85 -0.01
CA ASP A 142 25.77 0.34 1.34
C ASP A 142 24.37 -0.31 1.36
N GLN A 143 24.28 -1.51 0.80
CA GLN A 143 23.00 -2.22 0.69
C GLN A 143 22.45 -2.63 2.06
N ASP A 144 23.28 -3.23 2.91
CA ASP A 144 22.82 -3.76 4.20
C ASP A 144 22.47 -2.63 5.16
N GLY A 145 23.27 -1.57 5.23
CA GLY A 145 23.00 -0.41 6.04
C GLY A 145 21.72 0.33 5.60
N THR A 146 21.50 0.46 4.29
CA THR A 146 20.27 1.05 3.76
C THR A 146 19.04 0.21 4.11
N ILE A 147 19.08 -1.10 3.92
CA ILE A 147 17.98 -2.02 4.24
C ILE A 147 17.67 -2.00 5.74
N MET A 148 18.70 -2.05 6.58
CA MET A 148 18.53 -1.99 8.03
C MET A 148 17.85 -0.70 8.48
N LYS A 149 18.33 0.45 8.02
CA LYS A 149 17.73 1.76 8.31
C LYS A 149 16.30 1.84 7.79
N ALA A 150 16.04 1.36 6.56
CA ALA A 150 14.71 1.35 5.99
C ALA A 150 13.73 0.51 6.83
N SER A 151 14.14 -0.68 7.28
CA SER A 151 13.33 -1.52 8.15
C SER A 151 12.97 -0.85 9.49
N GLN A 152 13.92 -0.13 10.09
CA GLN A 152 13.68 0.62 11.33
C GLN A 152 12.76 1.82 11.15
N GLN A 153 12.92 2.55 10.03
CA GLN A 153 12.08 3.70 9.74
C GLN A 153 10.68 3.29 9.30
N TRP A 154 10.55 2.20 8.54
CA TRP A 154 9.27 1.70 8.07
C TRP A 154 8.29 1.49 9.21
N GLN A 155 8.71 0.89 10.31
CA GLN A 155 7.88 0.69 11.51
C GLN A 155 7.29 2.00 12.07
N LYS A 156 7.92 3.15 11.80
CA LYS A 156 7.46 4.46 12.28
C LYS A 156 6.57 5.18 11.29
N ILE A 157 6.77 4.95 9.99
CA ILE A 157 6.13 5.74 8.94
C ILE A 157 5.11 4.96 8.10
N GLU A 158 4.99 3.64 8.28
CA GLU A 158 4.11 2.78 7.49
C GLU A 158 2.69 3.35 7.35
N HIS A 159 2.11 3.82 8.47
CA HIS A 159 0.76 4.37 8.53
C HIS A 159 0.71 5.91 8.44
N VAL A 160 1.82 6.55 8.10
CA VAL A 160 1.89 8.01 7.94
C VAL A 160 1.72 8.36 6.46
N ALA A 161 0.84 9.31 6.16
CA ALA A 161 0.63 9.78 4.79
C ALA A 161 1.94 10.30 4.18
N ALA A 162 2.22 9.95 2.92
CA ALA A 162 3.46 10.34 2.24
C ALA A 162 3.67 11.86 2.20
N LEU A 163 2.58 12.62 2.08
CA LEU A 163 2.61 14.09 2.07
C LEU A 163 2.89 14.71 3.45
N SER A 164 2.82 13.92 4.53
CA SER A 164 3.08 14.37 5.91
C SER A 164 4.52 14.12 6.35
N LEU A 165 5.31 13.47 5.50
CA LEU A 165 6.73 13.15 5.71
C LEU A 165 7.64 14.13 4.91
#